data_cc71ad9aaafb07f544a1b2097d0a8f6f
#
_entry.id   cc71ad9aaafb07f544a1b2097d0a8f6f
#
_cell.length_a   1.000
_cell.length_b   1.000
_cell.length_c   1.000
_cell.angle_alpha   90.00
_cell.angle_beta   90.00
_cell.angle_gamma   90.00
#
_symmetry.space_group_name_H-M   'P 1'
#
loop_
_entity.id
_entity.type
_entity.pdbx_description
1 polymer ?
#
loop_
_entity_poly.entity_id
_entity_poly.type
_entity_poly.pdbx_seq_one_letter_code
_entity_poly.pdbx_strand_id
1 'polypeptide(L)'
;MRVLIVDDEYPARKELRAQLSQFPDVEIVGEAATADEARKLIAAVPYDVVFLDIEMPGRSGLELARELARSGGPRVVFTTAYPQYAVEAFDVGAVGYLLKPFDEERLANVLERLGGRGGLSREPDRAPSPPRIPAYRDDVTVLVAPEEVVFAYAEAEQVYLKLHRDRLGCRFTLRELEARLRPHGFMRVHRRFLVNLAKVREVVPYFKGNISLVVDDAQRTEIPVSRGLAPAVRRSLGLREE
;
A
#
# COMPACT_ATOMS: atom_id res chain seq x y z
N MET A 1 -20.07 -17.72 1.69
CA MET A 1 -19.36 -16.75 0.83
C MET A 1 -18.94 -17.45 -0.43
N ARG A 2 -19.40 -16.98 -1.61
CA ARG A 2 -19.14 -17.60 -2.92
C ARG A 2 -17.86 -17.09 -3.53
N VAL A 3 -16.92 -17.98 -3.81
CA VAL A 3 -15.55 -17.65 -4.21
C VAL A 3 -15.26 -18.15 -5.62
N LEU A 4 -14.58 -17.32 -6.42
CA LEU A 4 -13.92 -17.65 -7.66
C LEU A 4 -12.40 -17.62 -7.45
N ILE A 5 -11.70 -18.66 -7.91
CA ILE A 5 -10.23 -18.72 -7.92
C ILE A 5 -9.75 -18.49 -9.35
N VAL A 6 -8.84 -17.53 -9.54
CA VAL A 6 -8.29 -17.16 -10.86
C VAL A 6 -6.77 -17.11 -10.80
N ASP A 7 -6.13 -18.04 -11.52
CA ASP A 7 -4.69 -18.21 -11.54
C ASP A 7 -4.33 -19.08 -12.74
N ASP A 8 -3.33 -18.77 -13.51
CA ASP A 8 -2.96 -19.56 -14.70
C ASP A 8 -2.26 -20.86 -14.31
N GLU A 9 -1.61 -20.91 -13.14
CA GLU A 9 -0.93 -22.08 -12.63
C GLU A 9 -1.89 -23.05 -11.94
N TYR A 10 -2.13 -24.22 -12.53
CA TYR A 10 -2.97 -25.27 -11.93
C TYR A 10 -2.54 -25.69 -10.50
N PRO A 11 -1.24 -25.84 -10.19
CA PRO A 11 -0.80 -26.15 -8.81
C PRO A 11 -1.22 -25.10 -7.79
N ALA A 12 -1.09 -23.80 -8.14
CA ALA A 12 -1.47 -22.70 -7.26
C ALA A 12 -2.99 -22.67 -7.01
N ARG A 13 -3.82 -22.90 -8.04
CA ARG A 13 -5.28 -23.04 -7.85
C ARG A 13 -5.63 -24.20 -6.93
N LYS A 14 -4.97 -25.36 -7.11
CA LYS A 14 -5.22 -26.55 -6.29
C LYS A 14 -4.83 -26.31 -4.83
N GLU A 15 -3.72 -25.65 -4.58
CA GLU A 15 -3.28 -25.32 -3.22
C GLU A 15 -4.24 -24.34 -2.54
N LEU A 16 -4.61 -23.25 -3.21
CA LEU A 16 -5.57 -22.27 -2.69
C LEU A 16 -6.95 -22.91 -2.45
N ARG A 17 -7.40 -23.78 -3.35
CA ARG A 17 -8.62 -24.56 -3.15
C ARG A 17 -8.56 -25.40 -1.88
N ALA A 18 -7.46 -26.12 -1.66
CA ALA A 18 -7.27 -26.96 -0.47
C ALA A 18 -7.31 -26.14 0.82
N GLN A 19 -6.64 -24.98 0.84
CA GLN A 19 -6.66 -24.06 1.97
C GLN A 19 -8.06 -23.46 2.21
N LEU A 20 -8.72 -22.94 1.17
CA LEU A 20 -10.08 -22.38 1.28
C LEU A 20 -11.13 -23.40 1.72
N SER A 21 -10.97 -24.69 1.35
CA SER A 21 -11.90 -25.77 1.74
C SER A 21 -11.89 -26.08 3.23
N GLN A 22 -10.93 -25.58 3.99
CA GLN A 22 -10.89 -25.71 5.46
C GLN A 22 -11.85 -24.74 6.16
N PHE A 23 -12.38 -23.74 5.44
CA PHE A 23 -13.27 -22.72 6.00
C PHE A 23 -14.73 -23.05 5.63
N PRO A 24 -15.59 -23.42 6.61
CA PRO A 24 -16.94 -23.92 6.35
C PRO A 24 -17.86 -22.87 5.72
N ASP A 25 -17.58 -21.58 5.91
CA ASP A 25 -18.36 -20.47 5.36
C ASP A 25 -17.96 -20.09 3.93
N VAL A 26 -16.97 -20.79 3.35
CA VAL A 26 -16.45 -20.55 2.00
C VAL A 26 -16.96 -21.62 1.04
N GLU A 27 -17.62 -21.20 -0.03
CA GLU A 27 -18.08 -22.06 -1.13
C GLU A 27 -17.29 -21.69 -2.40
N ILE A 28 -16.43 -22.58 -2.87
CA ILE A 28 -15.68 -22.39 -4.11
C ILE A 28 -16.59 -22.77 -5.28
N VAL A 29 -17.12 -21.77 -5.97
CA VAL A 29 -18.13 -21.92 -7.03
C VAL A 29 -17.50 -22.04 -8.43
N GLY A 30 -16.27 -21.58 -8.60
CA GLY A 30 -15.60 -21.63 -9.89
C GLY A 30 -14.08 -21.48 -9.80
N GLU A 31 -13.44 -21.88 -10.89
CA GLU A 31 -12.03 -21.64 -11.16
C GLU A 31 -11.86 -21.16 -12.59
N ALA A 32 -10.87 -20.32 -12.82
CA ALA A 32 -10.46 -19.83 -14.13
C ALA A 32 -8.94 -19.81 -14.26
N ALA A 33 -8.45 -20.07 -15.46
CA ALA A 33 -7.03 -20.01 -15.76
C ALA A 33 -6.63 -18.68 -16.45
N THR A 34 -7.60 -17.84 -16.81
CA THR A 34 -7.36 -16.56 -17.47
C THR A 34 -8.36 -15.51 -17.01
N ALA A 35 -7.99 -14.23 -17.16
CA ALA A 35 -8.88 -13.10 -16.86
C ALA A 35 -10.16 -13.11 -17.72
N ASP A 36 -10.07 -13.53 -18.98
CA ASP A 36 -11.25 -13.59 -19.87
C ASP A 36 -12.22 -14.71 -19.49
N GLU A 37 -11.72 -15.87 -19.04
CA GLU A 37 -12.54 -16.93 -18.49
C GLU A 37 -13.22 -16.50 -17.20
N ALA A 38 -12.46 -15.88 -16.29
CA ALA A 38 -12.99 -15.30 -15.05
C ALA A 38 -14.13 -14.31 -15.32
N ARG A 39 -13.94 -13.41 -16.27
CA ARG A 39 -14.96 -12.43 -16.68
C ARG A 39 -16.26 -13.09 -17.15
N LYS A 40 -16.18 -14.18 -17.93
CA LYS A 40 -17.35 -14.95 -18.38
C LYS A 40 -18.06 -15.60 -17.19
N LEU A 41 -17.32 -16.19 -16.26
CA LEU A 41 -17.88 -16.81 -15.07
C LEU A 41 -18.57 -15.76 -14.16
N ILE A 42 -17.94 -14.61 -13.94
CA ILE A 42 -18.51 -13.52 -13.14
C ILE A 42 -19.79 -12.96 -13.76
N ALA A 43 -19.88 -12.91 -15.09
CA ALA A 43 -21.10 -12.48 -15.77
C ALA A 43 -22.25 -13.50 -15.68
N ALA A 44 -21.94 -14.79 -15.53
CA ALA A 44 -22.91 -15.88 -15.50
C ALA A 44 -23.41 -16.23 -14.09
N VAL A 45 -22.56 -16.03 -13.07
CA VAL A 45 -22.82 -16.49 -11.70
C VAL A 45 -22.40 -15.39 -10.72
N PRO A 46 -23.22 -15.08 -9.69
CA PRO A 46 -22.81 -14.11 -8.67
C PRO A 46 -21.73 -14.70 -7.76
N TYR A 47 -20.65 -13.95 -7.59
CA TYR A 47 -19.56 -14.24 -6.66
C TYR A 47 -19.48 -13.11 -5.62
N ASP A 48 -19.12 -13.45 -4.39
CA ASP A 48 -18.84 -12.46 -3.33
C ASP A 48 -17.41 -11.98 -3.39
N VAL A 49 -16.47 -12.89 -3.75
CA VAL A 49 -15.02 -12.63 -3.76
C VAL A 49 -14.36 -13.36 -4.91
N VAL A 50 -13.36 -12.74 -5.50
CA VAL A 50 -12.43 -13.32 -6.47
C VAL A 50 -11.03 -13.31 -5.87
N PHE A 51 -10.42 -14.48 -5.70
CA PHE A 51 -8.99 -14.62 -5.49
C PHE A 51 -8.32 -14.63 -6.85
N LEU A 52 -7.44 -13.65 -7.11
CA LEU A 52 -6.99 -13.31 -8.45
C LEU A 52 -5.47 -13.17 -8.48
N ASP A 53 -4.81 -13.96 -9.33
CA ASP A 53 -3.41 -13.71 -9.63
C ASP A 53 -3.27 -12.45 -10.49
N ILE A 54 -2.15 -11.76 -10.33
CA ILE A 54 -1.85 -10.53 -11.06
C ILE A 54 -1.24 -10.84 -12.42
N GLU A 55 -0.23 -11.70 -12.46
CA GLU A 55 0.47 -12.04 -13.68
C GLU A 55 -0.10 -13.31 -14.31
N MET A 56 -0.90 -13.13 -15.34
CA MET A 56 -1.47 -14.20 -16.13
C MET A 56 -1.25 -13.93 -17.63
N PRO A 57 -1.13 -14.97 -18.47
CA PRO A 57 -1.02 -14.81 -19.91
C PRO A 57 -2.18 -14.00 -20.52
N GLY A 58 -1.84 -13.07 -21.39
CA GLY A 58 -2.79 -12.19 -22.06
C GLY A 58 -3.17 -10.98 -21.20
N ARG A 59 -4.33 -11.00 -20.59
CA ARG A 59 -4.84 -9.91 -19.76
C ARG A 59 -4.44 -10.09 -18.30
N SER A 60 -3.85 -9.05 -17.70
CA SER A 60 -3.43 -9.10 -16.30
C SER A 60 -4.60 -9.09 -15.31
N GLY A 61 -4.39 -9.65 -14.11
CA GLY A 61 -5.37 -9.59 -13.03
C GLY A 61 -5.68 -8.16 -12.58
N LEU A 62 -4.72 -7.25 -12.64
CA LEU A 62 -4.94 -5.83 -12.34
C LEU A 62 -5.94 -5.16 -13.30
N GLU A 63 -5.88 -5.50 -14.58
CA GLU A 63 -6.84 -4.98 -15.57
C GLU A 63 -8.26 -5.51 -15.30
N LEU A 64 -8.38 -6.79 -14.99
CA LEU A 64 -9.66 -7.40 -14.59
C LEU A 64 -10.20 -6.74 -13.32
N ALA A 65 -9.38 -6.55 -12.31
CA ALA A 65 -9.79 -5.91 -11.06
C ALA A 65 -10.30 -4.48 -11.26
N ARG A 66 -9.63 -3.70 -12.12
CA ARG A 66 -10.10 -2.33 -12.50
C ARG A 66 -11.48 -2.35 -13.17
N GLU A 67 -11.74 -3.33 -14.02
CA GLU A 67 -13.05 -3.52 -14.66
C GLU A 67 -14.12 -3.87 -13.60
N LEU A 68 -13.83 -4.83 -12.72
CA LEU A 68 -14.74 -5.24 -11.66
C LEU A 68 -15.07 -4.11 -10.69
N ALA A 69 -14.09 -3.31 -10.30
CA ALA A 69 -14.30 -2.15 -9.46
C ALA A 69 -15.24 -1.10 -10.07
N ARG A 70 -15.16 -0.89 -11.39
CA ARG A 70 -16.04 0.05 -12.12
C ARG A 70 -17.46 -0.46 -12.30
N SER A 71 -17.63 -1.78 -12.44
CA SER A 71 -18.94 -2.41 -12.66
C SER A 71 -19.69 -2.76 -11.38
N GLY A 72 -19.10 -2.51 -10.19
CA GLY A 72 -19.67 -2.96 -8.93
C GLY A 72 -19.67 -4.48 -8.78
N GLY A 73 -18.65 -5.14 -9.33
CA GLY A 73 -18.46 -6.59 -9.31
C GLY A 73 -18.04 -7.11 -7.92
N PRO A 74 -17.67 -8.41 -7.84
CA PRO A 74 -17.23 -9.04 -6.61
C PRO A 74 -15.98 -8.38 -6.04
N ARG A 75 -15.77 -8.49 -4.74
CA ARG A 75 -14.57 -8.04 -4.05
C ARG A 75 -13.35 -8.82 -4.55
N VAL A 76 -12.20 -8.15 -4.67
CA VAL A 76 -10.97 -8.77 -5.17
C VAL A 76 -9.96 -8.93 -4.05
N VAL A 77 -9.40 -10.14 -3.95
CA VAL A 77 -8.20 -10.46 -3.16
C VAL A 77 -7.13 -10.91 -4.12
N PHE A 78 -6.01 -10.22 -4.16
CA PHE A 78 -4.90 -10.68 -4.99
C PHE A 78 -4.09 -11.78 -4.31
N THR A 79 -3.68 -12.78 -5.11
CA THR A 79 -2.77 -13.87 -4.70
C THR A 79 -1.64 -13.93 -5.70
N THR A 80 -0.45 -13.44 -5.37
CA THR A 80 0.62 -13.29 -6.34
C THR A 80 2.01 -13.54 -5.74
N ALA A 81 2.99 -13.91 -6.57
CA ALA A 81 4.39 -14.01 -6.16
C ALA A 81 5.13 -12.65 -6.18
N TYR A 82 4.50 -11.57 -6.65
CA TYR A 82 5.14 -10.31 -6.97
C TYR A 82 4.78 -9.19 -5.99
N PRO A 83 5.66 -8.85 -5.03
CA PRO A 83 5.37 -7.84 -4.01
C PRO A 83 5.25 -6.41 -4.54
N GLN A 84 5.77 -6.12 -5.73
CA GLN A 84 5.77 -4.78 -6.33
C GLN A 84 4.37 -4.27 -6.69
N TYR A 85 3.40 -5.16 -6.93
CA TYR A 85 2.03 -4.77 -7.32
C TYR A 85 1.11 -4.45 -6.14
N ALA A 86 1.60 -4.53 -4.90
CA ALA A 86 0.77 -4.27 -3.71
C ALA A 86 0.14 -2.87 -3.72
N VAL A 87 0.83 -1.86 -4.27
CA VAL A 87 0.32 -0.49 -4.37
C VAL A 87 -0.79 -0.39 -5.42
N GLU A 88 -0.56 -0.96 -6.61
CA GLU A 88 -1.56 -0.95 -7.67
C GLU A 88 -2.80 -1.76 -7.28
N ALA A 89 -2.62 -2.86 -6.53
CA ALA A 89 -3.72 -3.64 -5.96
C ALA A 89 -4.58 -2.80 -5.01
N PHE A 90 -3.96 -1.95 -4.20
CA PHE A 90 -4.66 -1.04 -3.31
C PHE A 90 -5.41 0.05 -4.09
N ASP A 91 -4.78 0.63 -5.13
CA ASP A 91 -5.37 1.68 -5.98
C ASP A 91 -6.63 1.21 -6.72
N VAL A 92 -6.72 -0.09 -7.03
CA VAL A 92 -7.91 -0.67 -7.66
C VAL A 92 -8.99 -1.09 -6.65
N GLY A 93 -8.77 -0.84 -5.35
CA GLY A 93 -9.75 -1.13 -4.30
C GLY A 93 -9.81 -2.61 -3.89
N ALA A 94 -8.71 -3.36 -4.07
CA ALA A 94 -8.64 -4.74 -3.57
C ALA A 94 -8.82 -4.77 -2.04
N VAL A 95 -9.57 -5.74 -1.55
CA VAL A 95 -9.85 -5.92 -0.12
C VAL A 95 -8.80 -6.76 0.59
N GLY A 96 -7.90 -7.39 -0.16
CA GLY A 96 -6.80 -8.18 0.36
C GLY A 96 -5.69 -8.39 -0.66
N TYR A 97 -4.49 -8.70 -0.13
CA TYR A 97 -3.30 -9.01 -0.92
C TYR A 97 -2.51 -10.10 -0.21
N LEU A 98 -2.39 -11.25 -0.85
CA LEU A 98 -1.67 -12.42 -0.35
C LEU A 98 -0.44 -12.66 -1.23
N LEU A 99 0.74 -12.54 -0.64
CA LEU A 99 2.00 -12.83 -1.34
C LEU A 99 2.33 -14.32 -1.20
N LYS A 100 2.43 -15.01 -2.34
CA LYS A 100 2.82 -16.44 -2.39
C LYS A 100 4.32 -16.62 -2.02
N PRO A 101 4.66 -17.67 -1.21
CA PRO A 101 3.73 -18.55 -0.50
C PRO A 101 3.09 -17.84 0.71
N PHE A 102 1.83 -18.10 0.99
CA PHE A 102 1.13 -17.62 2.18
C PHE A 102 0.61 -18.79 3.01
N ASP A 103 0.56 -18.58 4.31
CA ASP A 103 0.08 -19.54 5.28
C ASP A 103 -1.44 -19.42 5.52
N GLU A 104 -1.98 -20.40 6.24
CA GLU A 104 -3.41 -20.46 6.58
C GLU A 104 -3.83 -19.27 7.47
N GLU A 105 -2.96 -18.78 8.34
CA GLU A 105 -3.24 -17.64 9.22
C GLU A 105 -3.50 -16.36 8.41
N ARG A 106 -2.69 -16.10 7.40
CA ARG A 106 -2.88 -14.95 6.50
C ARG A 106 -4.16 -15.06 5.70
N LEU A 107 -4.49 -16.25 5.20
CA LEU A 107 -5.73 -16.50 4.50
C LEU A 107 -6.95 -16.31 5.42
N ALA A 108 -6.90 -16.87 6.65
CA ALA A 108 -7.94 -16.67 7.67
C ALA A 108 -8.20 -15.20 7.97
N ASN A 109 -7.14 -14.41 8.17
CA ASN A 109 -7.25 -12.96 8.41
C ASN A 109 -7.94 -12.20 7.26
N VAL A 110 -7.72 -12.60 6.01
CA VAL A 110 -8.40 -12.02 4.86
C VAL A 110 -9.87 -12.44 4.83
N LEU A 111 -10.16 -13.71 5.06
CA LEU A 111 -11.53 -14.25 5.08
C LEU A 111 -12.37 -13.65 6.21
N GLU A 112 -11.80 -13.45 7.40
CA GLU A 112 -12.48 -12.80 8.52
C GLU A 112 -12.92 -11.37 8.16
N ARG A 113 -12.05 -10.60 7.52
CA ARG A 113 -12.39 -9.25 7.00
C ARG A 113 -13.50 -9.28 5.96
N LEU A 114 -13.59 -10.35 5.18
CA LEU A 114 -14.60 -10.54 4.15
C LEU A 114 -15.93 -11.03 4.73
N GLY A 115 -15.92 -11.87 5.77
CA GLY A 115 -17.10 -12.47 6.39
C GLY A 115 -17.85 -11.56 7.36
N GLY A 116 -17.26 -10.47 7.80
CA GLY A 116 -17.91 -9.50 8.65
C GLY A 116 -19.21 -8.99 8.03
N ARG A 117 -20.36 -9.43 8.58
CA ARG A 117 -21.69 -8.85 8.33
C ARG A 117 -21.69 -7.42 8.88
N GLY A 118 -21.20 -6.48 8.10
CA GLY A 118 -21.17 -5.09 8.45
C GLY A 118 -21.04 -4.25 7.19
N GLY A 119 -22.18 -3.80 6.67
CA GLY A 119 -22.19 -2.54 5.96
C GLY A 119 -21.58 -1.53 6.90
N LEU A 120 -20.67 -0.69 6.38
CA LEU A 120 -20.26 0.63 6.91
C LEU A 120 -20.61 0.92 8.39
N SER A 121 -20.16 0.11 9.32
CA SER A 121 -20.04 0.51 10.71
C SER A 121 -18.56 0.80 10.96
N ARG A 122 -18.26 2.07 10.93
CA ARG A 122 -17.03 2.63 11.51
C ARG A 122 -17.00 2.21 12.97
N GLU A 123 -16.28 1.15 13.31
CA GLU A 123 -15.67 1.06 14.61
C GLU A 123 -14.21 1.50 14.49
N PRO A 124 -13.79 2.48 15.29
CA PRO A 124 -12.45 3.02 15.22
C PRO A 124 -11.53 2.25 16.16
N ASP A 125 -11.19 0.97 15.81
CA ASP A 125 -10.09 0.31 16.48
C ASP A 125 -9.69 -1.00 15.79
N ARG A 126 -9.02 -0.85 14.74
CA ARG A 126 -7.80 -1.44 14.14
C ARG A 126 -7.75 -0.95 12.70
N ALA A 127 -7.17 0.22 12.55
CA ALA A 127 -6.68 0.70 11.26
C ALA A 127 -5.92 -0.42 10.57
N PRO A 128 -6.07 -0.61 9.23
CA PRO A 128 -5.19 -1.50 8.49
C PRO A 128 -3.78 -1.13 8.93
N SER A 129 -3.01 -2.15 9.35
CA SER A 129 -1.63 -1.89 9.79
C SER A 129 -0.99 -0.99 8.75
N PRO A 130 -0.51 0.20 9.12
CA PRO A 130 -0.05 1.19 8.16
C PRO A 130 0.93 0.51 7.22
N PRO A 131 0.92 0.80 5.91
CA PRO A 131 1.76 0.14 4.94
C PRO A 131 3.21 0.27 5.39
N ARG A 132 3.78 -0.81 5.91
CA ARG A 132 5.14 -0.79 6.41
C ARG A 132 6.10 -0.63 5.24
N ILE A 133 7.07 0.25 5.39
CA ILE A 133 8.06 0.54 4.39
C ILE A 133 9.24 -0.42 4.59
N PRO A 134 9.54 -1.30 3.61
CA PRO A 134 10.76 -2.09 3.66
C PRO A 134 11.99 -1.18 3.57
N ALA A 135 12.75 -1.17 4.61
CA ALA A 135 14.03 -0.48 4.73
C ALA A 135 15.10 -1.50 5.15
N TYR A 136 16.37 -1.16 5.08
CA TYR A 136 17.44 -2.06 5.44
C TYR A 136 18.50 -1.38 6.28
N ARG A 137 19.02 -2.16 7.21
CA ARG A 137 20.21 -1.88 8.01
C ARG A 137 21.17 -3.04 7.75
N ASP A 138 22.29 -2.76 7.12
CA ASP A 138 23.21 -3.78 6.64
C ASP A 138 22.46 -4.81 5.77
N ASP A 139 22.51 -6.09 6.09
CA ASP A 139 21.82 -7.16 5.37
C ASP A 139 20.42 -7.50 5.92
N VAL A 140 19.94 -6.74 6.91
CA VAL A 140 18.64 -6.99 7.55
C VAL A 140 17.56 -6.07 6.99
N THR A 141 16.48 -6.66 6.49
CA THR A 141 15.28 -5.90 6.10
C THR A 141 14.43 -5.58 7.33
N VAL A 142 14.20 -4.30 7.56
CA VAL A 142 13.38 -3.77 8.66
C VAL A 142 12.09 -3.21 8.06
N LEU A 143 10.94 -3.58 8.60
CA LEU A 143 9.64 -3.05 8.20
C LEU A 143 9.28 -1.85 9.08
N VAL A 144 9.36 -0.64 8.52
CA VAL A 144 9.17 0.63 9.22
C VAL A 144 7.76 1.15 9.02
N ALA A 145 7.08 1.53 10.09
CA ALA A 145 5.77 2.19 9.99
C ALA A 145 5.94 3.67 9.57
N PRO A 146 5.03 4.25 8.76
CA PRO A 146 5.12 5.64 8.34
C PRO A 146 5.27 6.62 9.50
N GLU A 147 4.63 6.35 10.63
CA GLU A 147 4.66 7.19 11.84
C GLU A 147 6.05 7.27 12.49
N GLU A 148 6.89 6.26 12.26
CA GLU A 148 8.27 6.21 12.76
C GLU A 148 9.22 7.06 11.91
N VAL A 149 8.85 7.31 10.63
CA VAL A 149 9.67 8.07 9.70
C VAL A 149 9.46 9.57 9.91
N VAL A 150 10.55 10.27 10.18
CA VAL A 150 10.57 11.73 10.31
C VAL A 150 10.67 12.38 8.93
N PHE A 151 11.60 11.91 8.10
CA PHE A 151 11.71 12.30 6.70
C PHE A 151 12.46 11.23 5.90
N ALA A 152 12.30 11.26 4.58
CA ALA A 152 13.14 10.50 3.65
C ALA A 152 13.98 11.48 2.82
N TYR A 153 15.21 11.05 2.49
CA TYR A 153 16.12 11.91 1.72
C TYR A 153 16.99 11.10 0.75
N ALA A 154 17.37 11.75 -0.35
CA ALA A 154 18.31 11.20 -1.29
C ALA A 154 19.73 11.74 -1.02
N GLU A 155 20.69 10.84 -0.87
CA GLU A 155 22.12 11.13 -0.70
C GLU A 155 22.90 10.26 -1.67
N ALA A 156 23.72 10.86 -2.52
CA ALA A 156 24.34 10.21 -3.67
C ALA A 156 23.25 9.50 -4.53
N GLU A 157 23.37 8.23 -4.78
CA GLU A 157 22.40 7.44 -5.57
C GLU A 157 21.42 6.62 -4.70
N GLN A 158 21.41 6.90 -3.39
CA GLN A 158 20.65 6.13 -2.42
C GLN A 158 19.60 6.96 -1.71
N VAL A 159 18.47 6.34 -1.36
CA VAL A 159 17.44 6.93 -0.51
C VAL A 159 17.53 6.35 0.90
N TYR A 160 17.37 7.22 1.87
CA TYR A 160 17.35 6.87 3.28
C TYR A 160 16.06 7.32 3.93
N LEU A 161 15.57 6.51 4.87
CA LEU A 161 14.53 6.87 5.83
C LEU A 161 15.21 7.33 7.13
N LYS A 162 14.95 8.55 7.56
CA LYS A 162 15.38 9.07 8.85
C LYS A 162 14.30 8.82 9.88
N LEU A 163 14.65 8.07 10.91
CA LEU A 163 13.88 7.87 12.13
C LEU A 163 14.35 8.87 13.20
N HIS A 164 13.75 8.86 14.38
CA HIS A 164 14.12 9.82 15.42
C HIS A 164 15.63 9.78 15.76
N ARG A 165 16.24 8.62 15.88
CA ARG A 165 17.68 8.46 16.19
C ARG A 165 18.47 7.81 15.06
N ASP A 166 17.84 6.93 14.28
CA ASP A 166 18.49 6.10 13.28
C ASP A 166 18.23 6.57 11.85
N ARG A 167 19.00 6.01 10.92
CA ARG A 167 18.70 6.05 9.48
C ARG A 167 18.76 4.64 8.91
N LEU A 168 17.86 4.36 7.97
CA LEU A 168 17.79 3.08 7.27
C LEU A 168 17.85 3.32 5.76
N GLY A 169 18.55 2.46 5.03
CA GLY A 169 18.54 2.48 3.57
C GLY A 169 17.16 2.09 3.03
N CYS A 170 16.79 2.62 1.87
CA CYS A 170 15.54 2.32 1.21
C CYS A 170 15.76 2.12 -0.29
N ARG A 171 15.16 1.07 -0.88
CA ARG A 171 15.27 0.80 -2.32
C ARG A 171 14.29 1.60 -3.17
N PHE A 172 13.29 2.22 -2.54
CA PHE A 172 12.34 3.06 -3.24
C PHE A 172 12.95 4.42 -3.56
N THR A 173 12.64 4.95 -4.72
CA THR A 173 12.91 6.35 -5.04
C THR A 173 12.06 7.29 -4.18
N LEU A 174 12.49 8.54 -4.03
CA LEU A 174 11.68 9.54 -3.32
C LEU A 174 10.32 9.80 -3.98
N ARG A 175 10.16 9.54 -5.28
CA ARG A 175 8.90 9.66 -6.01
C ARG A 175 7.93 8.53 -5.63
N GLU A 176 8.43 7.31 -5.55
CA GLU A 176 7.64 6.15 -5.10
C GLU A 176 7.23 6.29 -3.65
N LEU A 177 8.15 6.75 -2.78
CA LEU A 177 7.84 7.03 -1.37
C LEU A 177 6.81 8.15 -1.24
N GLU A 178 6.88 9.21 -2.05
CA GLU A 178 5.90 10.29 -2.04
C GLU A 178 4.50 9.78 -2.37
N ALA A 179 4.35 8.96 -3.43
CA ALA A 179 3.08 8.36 -3.79
C ALA A 179 2.50 7.49 -2.65
N ARG A 180 3.35 6.68 -2.01
CA ARG A 180 2.97 5.77 -0.91
C ARG A 180 2.63 6.49 0.39
N LEU A 181 3.39 7.54 0.73
CA LEU A 181 3.34 8.19 2.04
C LEU A 181 2.50 9.47 2.06
N ARG A 182 2.04 9.95 0.90
CA ARG A 182 1.15 11.10 0.80
C ARG A 182 -0.13 10.96 1.66
N PRO A 183 -0.81 9.80 1.71
CA PRO A 183 -1.96 9.59 2.60
C PRO A 183 -1.60 9.64 4.09
N HIS A 184 -0.32 9.47 4.44
CA HIS A 184 0.20 9.49 5.81
C HIS A 184 0.81 10.85 6.19
N GLY A 185 0.46 11.92 5.46
CA GLY A 185 0.89 13.28 5.81
C GLY A 185 2.31 13.64 5.35
N PHE A 186 2.90 12.87 4.44
CA PHE A 186 4.20 13.22 3.86
C PHE A 186 4.05 14.18 2.68
N MET A 187 4.99 15.12 2.59
CA MET A 187 5.05 16.09 1.52
C MET A 187 6.46 16.26 0.99
N ARG A 188 6.59 16.33 -0.35
CA ARG A 188 7.85 16.68 -1.00
C ARG A 188 8.12 18.16 -0.79
N VAL A 189 9.14 18.50 -0.03
CA VAL A 189 9.51 19.91 0.28
C VAL A 189 10.74 20.39 -0.50
N HIS A 190 11.53 19.45 -0.99
CA HIS A 190 12.73 19.73 -1.78
C HIS A 190 13.00 18.55 -2.75
N ARG A 191 13.77 18.78 -3.82
CA ARG A 191 14.16 17.70 -4.75
C ARG A 191 14.81 16.49 -4.06
N ARG A 192 15.43 16.70 -2.89
CA ARG A 192 16.13 15.69 -2.10
C ARG A 192 15.38 15.27 -0.83
N PHE A 193 14.27 15.89 -0.46
CA PHE A 193 13.60 15.65 0.82
C PHE A 193 12.10 15.45 0.69
N LEU A 194 11.61 14.40 1.34
CA LEU A 194 10.19 14.08 1.57
C LEU A 194 9.98 14.07 3.09
N VAL A 195 9.15 14.96 3.62
CA VAL A 195 9.01 15.19 5.07
C VAL A 195 7.63 14.76 5.56
N ASN A 196 7.61 14.11 6.72
CA ASN A 196 6.39 13.88 7.49
C ASN A 196 5.97 15.19 8.17
N LEU A 197 4.90 15.80 7.70
CA LEU A 197 4.45 17.10 8.22
C LEU A 197 4.02 17.04 9.70
N ALA A 198 3.56 15.89 10.19
CA ALA A 198 3.25 15.70 11.61
C ALA A 198 4.50 15.73 12.52
N LYS A 199 5.69 15.55 11.94
CA LYS A 199 6.98 15.61 12.64
C LYS A 199 7.69 16.97 12.49
N VAL A 200 7.08 17.96 11.85
CA VAL A 200 7.59 19.32 11.80
C VAL A 200 7.32 20.01 13.15
N ARG A 201 8.36 20.57 13.75
CA ARG A 201 8.30 21.30 15.03
C ARG A 201 8.29 22.80 14.83
N GLU A 202 9.14 23.30 13.92
CA GLU A 202 9.29 24.73 13.69
C GLU A 202 9.40 25.02 12.19
N VAL A 203 8.92 26.18 11.78
CA VAL A 203 9.16 26.75 10.45
C VAL A 203 9.99 27.99 10.65
N VAL A 204 11.22 27.95 10.18
CA VAL A 204 12.16 29.05 10.38
C VAL A 204 12.40 29.82 9.07
N PRO A 205 12.55 31.14 9.14
CA PRO A 205 12.97 31.92 7.97
C PRO A 205 14.33 31.45 7.47
N TYR A 206 14.48 31.33 6.16
CA TYR A 206 15.72 31.01 5.52
C TYR A 206 16.10 32.10 4.52
N PHE A 207 17.32 32.09 4.02
CA PHE A 207 17.88 33.14 3.19
C PHE A 207 16.97 33.58 2.03
N LYS A 208 16.79 34.92 1.82
CA LYS A 208 15.96 35.52 0.74
C LYS A 208 14.47 35.13 0.75
N GLY A 209 13.84 35.08 1.91
CA GLY A 209 12.40 34.83 2.04
C GLY A 209 12.00 33.38 1.86
N ASN A 210 12.95 32.46 1.75
CA ASN A 210 12.71 31.02 1.81
C ASN A 210 12.41 30.60 3.26
N ILE A 211 11.93 29.38 3.42
CA ILE A 211 11.72 28.75 4.73
C ILE A 211 12.48 27.42 4.82
N SER A 212 12.82 27.04 6.03
CA SER A 212 13.29 25.72 6.41
C SER A 212 12.36 25.13 7.46
N LEU A 213 12.31 23.80 7.51
CA LEU A 213 11.53 23.04 8.48
C LEU A 213 12.48 22.42 9.49
N VAL A 214 12.28 22.66 10.78
CA VAL A 214 12.94 21.93 11.85
C VAL A 214 12.08 20.74 12.23
N VAL A 215 12.64 19.55 12.14
CA VAL A 215 11.89 18.30 12.36
C VAL A 215 12.25 17.65 13.70
N ASP A 216 11.35 16.74 14.17
CA ASP A 216 11.42 16.05 15.45
C ASP A 216 12.31 14.80 15.38
N ASP A 217 13.58 14.99 15.01
CA ASP A 217 14.61 13.98 15.17
C ASP A 217 15.59 14.37 16.28
N ALA A 218 16.47 13.45 16.67
CA ALA A 218 17.41 13.65 17.77
C ALA A 218 18.40 14.83 17.52
N GLN A 219 18.63 15.17 16.24
CA GLN A 219 19.53 16.27 15.83
C GLN A 219 18.79 17.58 15.60
N ARG A 220 17.43 17.58 15.64
CA ARG A 220 16.61 18.73 15.23
C ARG A 220 17.01 19.25 13.84
N THR A 221 17.02 18.28 12.90
CA THR A 221 17.50 18.55 11.54
C THR A 221 16.69 19.65 10.87
N GLU A 222 17.40 20.63 10.30
CA GLU A 222 16.82 21.71 9.51
C GLU A 222 16.78 21.31 8.03
N ILE A 223 15.59 21.26 7.44
CA ILE A 223 15.35 20.84 6.06
C ILE A 223 14.94 22.03 5.20
N PRO A 224 15.73 22.41 4.17
CA PRO A 224 15.38 23.53 3.30
C PRO A 224 14.16 23.21 2.43
N VAL A 225 13.29 24.20 2.26
CA VAL A 225 12.12 24.10 1.37
C VAL A 225 12.44 24.80 0.05
N SER A 226 12.17 24.13 -1.08
CA SER A 226 12.30 24.75 -2.40
C SER A 226 11.30 25.90 -2.56
N ARG A 227 11.73 27.02 -3.19
CA ARG A 227 10.91 28.24 -3.35
C ARG A 227 9.51 27.96 -3.91
N GLY A 228 9.43 27.17 -4.97
CA GLY A 228 8.15 26.83 -5.61
C GLY A 228 7.23 25.96 -4.74
N LEU A 229 7.75 25.30 -3.70
CA LEU A 229 6.98 24.46 -2.79
C LEU A 229 6.60 25.17 -1.48
N ALA A 230 7.24 26.28 -1.15
CA ALA A 230 7.00 27.01 0.10
C ALA A 230 5.52 27.42 0.32
N PRO A 231 4.78 27.94 -0.68
CA PRO A 231 3.35 28.25 -0.50
C PRO A 231 2.51 27.00 -0.17
N ALA A 232 2.77 25.88 -0.85
CA ALA A 232 2.06 24.64 -0.61
C ALA A 232 2.35 24.06 0.80
N VAL A 233 3.62 24.11 1.23
CA VAL A 233 4.05 23.69 2.58
C VAL A 233 3.39 24.57 3.65
N ARG A 234 3.37 25.89 3.49
CA ARG A 234 2.68 26.80 4.44
C ARG A 234 1.20 26.46 4.58
N ARG A 235 0.49 26.29 3.46
CA ARG A 235 -0.94 25.89 3.49
C ARG A 235 -1.15 24.56 4.20
N SER A 236 -0.32 23.56 3.91
CA SER A 236 -0.43 22.24 4.54
C SER A 236 -0.15 22.25 6.05
N LEU A 237 0.65 23.23 6.53
CA LEU A 237 0.92 23.44 7.97
C LEU A 237 -0.06 24.44 8.62
N GLY A 238 -1.06 24.94 7.89
CA GLY A 238 -2.05 25.88 8.42
C GLY A 238 -1.51 27.29 8.67
N LEU A 239 -0.36 27.66 8.08
CA LEU A 239 0.24 28.97 8.23
C LEU A 239 -0.42 29.97 7.26
N ARG A 240 -0.76 31.16 7.75
CA ARG A 240 -1.27 32.24 6.91
C ARG A 240 -0.15 32.79 6.02
N GLU A 241 -0.49 33.13 4.78
CA GLU A 241 0.39 33.91 3.91
C GLU A 241 0.45 35.34 4.47
N GLU A 242 1.65 35.81 4.85
CA GLU A 242 1.93 37.22 5.09
C GLU A 242 2.21 37.91 3.76
#